data_276ccb02bb1f640385f74cd6d26cfc67
#
_entry.id   276ccb02bb1f640385f74cd6d26cfc67
#
_cell.length_a   1.000
_cell.length_b   1.000
_cell.length_c   1.000
_cell.angle_alpha   90.00
_cell.angle_beta   90.00
_cell.angle_gamma   90.00
#
_symmetry.space_group_name_H-M   'P 1'
#
loop_
_entity.id
_entity.type
_entity.pdbx_description
1 polymer ?
#
loop_
_entity_poly.entity_id
_entity_poly.type
_entity_poly.pdbx_seq_one_letter_code
_entity_poly.pdbx_strand_id
1 'polypeptide(L)'
;MIPLHKRLFAEAFGTFWIVFAGTGVIVIGEVSGAIPLSGVALVFGLIVFAMIAALGDISGAHFNPAVTIGFYLARRFPGNAVTTYIASQIAAALVASLILSALFPHGSLGATNPAGSFAQSWVLEVILTLGLMFVILSVSTGASARRVLPLAWPSAVWWRWKPCLPVRSVARR
;
A
#
# COMPACT_ATOMS: atom_id res chain seq x y z
N MET A 1 2.88 21.10 6.90
CA MET A 1 3.14 19.91 6.07
C MET A 1 4.11 18.98 6.79
N ILE A 2 3.87 17.66 6.76
CA ILE A 2 4.81 16.69 7.35
C ILE A 2 6.07 16.64 6.48
N PRO A 3 7.28 16.75 7.07
CA PRO A 3 8.53 16.72 6.33
C PRO A 3 8.70 15.43 5.50
N LEU A 4 9.35 15.54 4.34
CA LEU A 4 9.49 14.42 3.39
C LEU A 4 10.15 13.19 4.04
N HIS A 5 11.23 13.39 4.82
CA HIS A 5 11.92 12.28 5.50
C HIS A 5 11.02 11.47 6.44
N LYS A 6 10.09 12.12 7.16
CA LYS A 6 9.11 11.42 8.01
C LYS A 6 8.11 10.61 7.19
N ARG A 7 7.70 11.17 6.03
CA ARG A 7 6.82 10.49 5.09
C ARG A 7 7.50 9.27 4.48
N LEU A 8 8.77 9.41 4.05
CA LEU A 8 9.56 8.32 3.50
C LEU A 8 9.80 7.20 4.52
N PHE A 9 10.09 7.57 5.78
CA PHE A 9 10.21 6.59 6.86
C PHE A 9 8.89 5.83 7.08
N ALA A 10 7.76 6.51 7.09
CA ALA A 10 6.44 5.87 7.22
C ALA A 10 6.14 4.92 6.05
N GLU A 11 6.47 5.32 4.81
CA GLU A 11 6.36 4.45 3.63
C GLU A 11 7.25 3.21 3.74
N ALA A 12 8.51 3.40 4.11
CA ALA A 12 9.44 2.28 4.30
C ALA A 12 8.96 1.33 5.41
N PHE A 13 8.57 1.88 6.56
CA PHE A 13 8.10 1.09 7.70
C PHE A 13 6.83 0.30 7.35
N GLY A 14 5.84 0.94 6.73
CA GLY A 14 4.60 0.27 6.35
C GLY A 14 4.83 -0.81 5.28
N THR A 15 5.65 -0.51 4.26
CA THR A 15 6.02 -1.49 3.23
C THR A 15 6.77 -2.68 3.82
N PHE A 16 7.73 -2.41 4.73
CA PHE A 16 8.46 -3.47 5.43
C PHE A 16 7.49 -4.45 6.10
N TRP A 17 6.57 -3.95 6.93
CA TRP A 17 5.65 -4.81 7.67
C TRP A 17 4.65 -5.54 6.77
N ILE A 18 4.19 -4.91 5.70
CA ILE A 18 3.29 -5.55 4.74
C ILE A 18 4.00 -6.71 4.03
N VAL A 19 5.25 -6.50 3.58
CA VAL A 19 6.03 -7.55 2.93
C VAL A 19 6.41 -8.61 3.95
N PHE A 20 6.95 -8.24 5.10
CA PHE A 20 7.41 -9.19 6.11
C PHE A 20 6.27 -10.10 6.62
N ALA A 21 5.13 -9.54 6.99
CA ALA A 21 3.98 -10.33 7.46
C ALA A 21 3.28 -11.08 6.32
N GLY A 22 3.09 -10.41 5.17
CA GLY A 22 2.37 -10.98 4.03
C GLY A 22 3.11 -12.13 3.36
N THR A 23 4.39 -11.96 3.03
CA THR A 23 5.19 -13.06 2.47
C THR A 23 5.62 -14.05 3.56
N GLY A 24 5.84 -13.57 4.79
CA GLY A 24 6.16 -14.43 5.93
C GLY A 24 5.08 -15.46 6.23
N VAL A 25 3.79 -15.09 6.18
CA VAL A 25 2.70 -16.04 6.39
C VAL A 25 2.64 -17.12 5.30
N ILE A 26 3.03 -16.79 4.05
CA ILE A 26 3.13 -17.77 2.97
C ILE A 26 4.25 -18.77 3.30
N VAL A 27 5.44 -18.26 3.65
CA VAL A 27 6.59 -19.10 4.02
C VAL A 27 6.28 -20.01 5.20
N ILE A 28 5.65 -19.47 6.25
CA ILE A 28 5.22 -20.28 7.40
C ILE A 28 4.19 -21.34 6.99
N GLY A 29 3.27 -20.97 6.09
CA GLY A 29 2.28 -21.89 5.53
C GLY A 29 2.91 -23.06 4.76
N GLU A 30 3.93 -22.77 3.96
CA GLU A 30 4.70 -23.79 3.23
C GLU A 30 5.48 -24.73 4.16
N VAL A 31 6.12 -24.18 5.18
CA VAL A 31 6.93 -24.98 6.13
C VAL A 31 6.06 -25.81 7.07
N SER A 32 4.94 -25.24 7.55
CA SER A 32 4.09 -25.90 8.55
C SER A 32 2.97 -26.77 7.96
N GLY A 33 2.55 -26.47 6.73
CA GLY A 33 1.34 -27.07 6.13
C GLY A 33 0.02 -26.68 6.83
N ALA A 34 0.06 -25.77 7.80
CA ALA A 34 -1.06 -25.49 8.68
C ALA A 34 -1.89 -24.26 8.30
N ILE A 35 -1.37 -23.40 7.39
CA ILE A 35 -2.05 -22.13 7.05
C ILE A 35 -2.77 -22.26 5.71
N PRO A 36 -4.11 -22.20 5.70
CA PRO A 36 -4.89 -22.22 4.47
C PRO A 36 -4.77 -20.89 3.72
N LEU A 37 -5.10 -20.87 2.43
CA LEU A 37 -5.08 -19.65 1.59
C LEU A 37 -5.92 -18.52 2.18
N SER A 38 -7.04 -18.83 2.83
CA SER A 38 -7.86 -17.84 3.55
C SER A 38 -7.11 -17.17 4.70
N GLY A 39 -6.26 -17.92 5.41
CA GLY A 39 -5.39 -17.37 6.45
C GLY A 39 -4.36 -16.39 5.89
N VAL A 40 -3.75 -16.74 4.75
CA VAL A 40 -2.83 -15.83 4.02
C VAL A 40 -3.54 -14.54 3.63
N ALA A 41 -4.72 -14.64 3.01
CA ALA A 41 -5.51 -13.48 2.59
C ALA A 41 -5.90 -12.59 3.78
N LEU A 42 -6.25 -13.18 4.91
CA LEU A 42 -6.60 -12.45 6.13
C LEU A 42 -5.40 -11.69 6.70
N VAL A 43 -4.22 -12.29 6.78
CA VAL A 43 -3.00 -11.63 7.26
C VAL A 43 -2.64 -10.45 6.37
N PHE A 44 -2.68 -10.61 5.03
CA PHE A 44 -2.45 -9.49 4.11
C PHE A 44 -3.45 -8.35 4.34
N GLY A 45 -4.74 -8.66 4.43
CA GLY A 45 -5.77 -7.64 4.67
C GLY A 45 -5.58 -6.91 5.99
N LEU A 46 -5.31 -7.63 7.08
CA LEU A 46 -5.14 -7.06 8.42
C LEU A 46 -3.88 -6.20 8.53
N ILE A 47 -2.74 -6.65 7.98
CA ILE A 47 -1.50 -5.86 8.05
C ILE A 47 -1.60 -4.58 7.23
N VAL A 48 -2.19 -4.63 6.03
CA VAL A 48 -2.43 -3.43 5.22
C VAL A 48 -3.34 -2.47 5.97
N PHE A 49 -4.45 -2.95 6.54
CA PHE A 49 -5.36 -2.14 7.33
C PHE A 49 -4.67 -1.48 8.52
N ALA A 50 -3.88 -2.27 9.29
CA ALA A 50 -3.16 -1.77 10.46
C ALA A 50 -2.14 -0.68 10.08
N MET A 51 -1.38 -0.87 8.99
CA MET A 51 -0.40 0.10 8.53
C MET A 51 -1.06 1.37 7.99
N ILE A 52 -2.18 1.26 7.27
CA ILE A 52 -2.97 2.43 6.86
C ILE A 52 -3.47 3.21 8.08
N ALA A 53 -4.02 2.52 9.07
CA ALA A 53 -4.52 3.15 10.29
C ALA A 53 -3.41 3.84 11.10
N ALA A 54 -2.22 3.25 11.17
CA ALA A 54 -1.10 3.78 11.94
C ALA A 54 -0.35 4.94 11.24
N LEU A 55 -0.18 4.88 9.92
CA LEU A 55 0.75 5.72 9.18
C LEU A 55 0.09 6.60 8.11
N GLY A 56 -1.19 6.40 7.83
CA GLY A 56 -1.89 7.10 6.76
C GLY A 56 -1.82 8.61 6.86
N ASP A 57 -1.88 9.15 8.06
CA ASP A 57 -1.75 10.58 8.32
C ASP A 57 -0.36 11.15 8.07
N ILE A 58 0.66 10.28 8.11
CA ILE A 58 2.05 10.69 8.00
C ILE A 58 2.45 10.74 6.53
N SER A 59 2.21 9.66 5.77
CA SER A 59 2.70 9.52 4.40
C SER A 59 1.60 9.52 3.33
N GLY A 60 0.38 9.22 3.70
CA GLY A 60 -0.71 8.88 2.79
C GLY A 60 -0.87 7.38 2.59
N ALA A 61 0.00 6.56 3.23
CA ALA A 61 -0.08 5.10 3.25
C ALA A 61 -0.16 4.46 1.85
N HIS A 62 0.76 4.82 0.97
CA HIS A 62 0.84 4.21 -0.36
C HIS A 62 1.39 2.79 -0.28
N PHE A 63 2.52 2.60 0.42
CA PHE A 63 3.21 1.32 0.69
C PHE A 63 3.45 0.44 -0.54
N ASN A 64 3.20 0.96 -1.73
CA ASN A 64 3.27 0.22 -2.98
C ASN A 64 3.62 1.18 -4.13
N PRO A 65 4.59 0.84 -4.99
CA PRO A 65 4.94 1.63 -6.17
C PRO A 65 3.76 1.88 -7.11
N ALA A 66 2.93 0.85 -7.37
CA ALA A 66 1.77 0.99 -8.27
C ALA A 66 0.73 1.96 -7.70
N VAL A 67 0.49 1.92 -6.37
CA VAL A 67 -0.39 2.87 -5.68
C VAL A 67 0.18 4.28 -5.75
N THR A 68 1.48 4.46 -5.57
CA THR A 68 2.15 5.76 -5.69
C THR A 68 1.98 6.35 -7.09
N ILE A 69 2.19 5.53 -8.14
CA ILE A 69 1.96 5.91 -9.53
C ILE A 69 0.49 6.24 -9.77
N GLY A 70 -0.44 5.43 -9.25
CA GLY A 70 -1.87 5.65 -9.38
C GLY A 70 -2.33 6.98 -8.78
N PHE A 71 -1.85 7.34 -7.60
CA PHE A 71 -2.11 8.66 -7.00
C PHE A 71 -1.52 9.81 -7.81
N TYR A 72 -0.32 9.62 -8.38
CA TYR A 72 0.29 10.60 -9.26
C TYR A 72 -0.53 10.81 -10.53
N LEU A 73 -0.92 9.74 -11.21
CA LEU A 73 -1.75 9.80 -12.42
C LEU A 73 -3.12 10.43 -12.14
N ALA A 74 -3.70 10.16 -10.97
CA ALA A 74 -4.92 10.79 -10.50
C ALA A 74 -4.73 12.28 -10.08
N ARG A 75 -3.52 12.85 -10.25
CA ARG A 75 -3.16 14.22 -9.85
C ARG A 75 -3.36 14.51 -8.35
N ARG A 76 -3.18 13.49 -7.51
CA ARG A 76 -3.34 13.57 -6.05
C ARG A 76 -2.04 13.43 -5.30
N PHE A 77 -0.93 13.25 -6.01
CA PHE A 77 0.40 13.15 -5.44
C PHE A 77 1.42 13.92 -6.28
N PRO A 78 2.36 14.66 -5.67
CA PRO A 78 3.34 15.47 -6.40
C PRO A 78 4.40 14.61 -7.09
N GLY A 79 4.66 14.88 -8.37
CA GLY A 79 5.58 14.09 -9.20
C GLY A 79 7.02 14.05 -8.67
N ASN A 80 7.49 15.14 -8.05
CA ASN A 80 8.83 15.20 -7.47
C ASN A 80 9.06 14.29 -6.26
N ALA A 81 8.00 13.74 -5.66
CA ALA A 81 8.10 12.80 -4.55
C ALA A 81 7.89 11.33 -4.97
N VAL A 82 7.50 11.07 -6.23
CA VAL A 82 7.18 9.71 -6.70
C VAL A 82 8.39 8.79 -6.60
N THR A 83 9.52 9.20 -7.15
CA THR A 83 10.74 8.39 -7.18
C THR A 83 11.29 8.09 -5.80
N THR A 84 11.25 9.06 -4.89
CA THR A 84 11.72 8.87 -3.51
C THR A 84 10.80 7.95 -2.70
N TYR A 85 9.49 8.01 -2.91
CA TYR A 85 8.55 7.06 -2.33
C TYR A 85 8.80 5.64 -2.82
N ILE A 86 8.90 5.45 -4.13
CA ILE A 86 9.16 4.15 -4.74
C ILE A 86 10.50 3.58 -4.25
N ALA A 87 11.55 4.40 -4.19
CA ALA A 87 12.84 3.96 -3.69
C ALA A 87 12.79 3.50 -2.23
N SER A 88 12.08 4.25 -1.35
CA SER A 88 11.93 3.86 0.06
C SER A 88 11.12 2.57 0.23
N GLN A 89 10.08 2.39 -0.58
CA GLN A 89 9.26 1.17 -0.59
C GLN A 89 10.07 -0.05 -1.05
N ILE A 90 10.81 0.06 -2.16
CA ILE A 90 11.64 -1.03 -2.68
C ILE A 90 12.72 -1.41 -1.68
N ALA A 91 13.44 -0.43 -1.11
CA ALA A 91 14.47 -0.69 -0.12
C ALA A 91 13.91 -1.44 1.10
N ALA A 92 12.75 -1.04 1.60
CA ALA A 92 12.10 -1.68 2.73
C ALA A 92 11.62 -3.10 2.42
N ALA A 93 11.07 -3.33 1.22
CA ALA A 93 10.68 -4.66 0.76
C ALA A 93 11.87 -5.61 0.66
N LEU A 94 13.00 -5.13 0.13
CA LEU A 94 14.25 -5.91 0.06
C LEU A 94 14.76 -6.27 1.46
N VAL A 95 14.74 -5.34 2.41
CA VAL A 95 15.14 -5.61 3.80
C VAL A 95 14.23 -6.67 4.43
N ALA A 96 12.91 -6.57 4.24
CA ALA A 96 11.96 -7.57 4.74
C ALA A 96 12.24 -8.97 4.15
N SER A 97 12.47 -9.05 2.83
CA SER A 97 12.79 -10.31 2.16
C SER A 97 14.13 -10.90 2.60
N LEU A 98 15.15 -10.05 2.82
CA LEU A 98 16.45 -10.50 3.34
C LEU A 98 16.32 -11.09 4.75
N ILE A 99 15.53 -10.47 5.63
CA ILE A 99 15.29 -11.00 6.98
C ILE A 99 14.53 -12.34 6.90
N LEU A 100 13.51 -12.44 6.06
CA LEU A 100 12.79 -13.71 5.87
C LEU A 100 13.69 -14.80 5.31
N SER A 101 14.58 -14.49 4.36
CA SER A 101 15.56 -15.42 3.82
C SER A 101 16.55 -15.92 4.89
N ALA A 102 16.95 -15.05 5.82
CA ALA A 102 17.82 -15.44 6.93
C ALA A 102 17.10 -16.31 7.96
N LEU A 103 15.80 -16.08 8.19
CA LEU A 103 15.01 -16.87 9.13
C LEU A 103 14.54 -18.21 8.53
N PHE A 104 14.30 -18.26 7.23
CA PHE A 104 13.77 -19.43 6.51
C PHE A 104 14.59 -19.71 5.25
N PRO A 105 15.79 -20.29 5.37
CA PRO A 105 16.76 -20.39 4.26
C PRO A 105 16.31 -21.29 3.10
N HIS A 106 15.25 -22.07 3.26
CA HIS A 106 14.72 -23.00 2.24
C HIS A 106 13.31 -22.65 1.74
N GLY A 107 12.78 -21.49 2.12
CA GLY A 107 11.44 -21.06 1.70
C GLY A 107 11.43 -20.39 0.31
N SER A 108 10.27 -20.40 -0.33
CA SER A 108 10.03 -19.67 -1.60
C SER A 108 10.09 -18.16 -1.44
N LEU A 109 10.25 -17.64 -0.21
CA LEU A 109 10.14 -16.25 0.18
C LEU A 109 8.77 -15.62 -0.20
N GLY A 110 7.74 -16.44 -0.33
CA GLY A 110 6.40 -16.02 -0.73
C GLY A 110 6.30 -15.62 -2.21
N ALA A 111 7.24 -16.08 -3.04
CA ALA A 111 7.16 -15.85 -4.48
C ALA A 111 5.94 -16.55 -5.07
N THR A 112 5.15 -15.80 -5.84
CA THR A 112 3.98 -16.33 -6.56
C THR A 112 4.37 -16.65 -8.00
N ASN A 113 4.07 -17.88 -8.42
CA ASN A 113 4.29 -18.30 -9.81
C ASN A 113 2.94 -18.42 -10.52
N PRO A 114 2.84 -18.02 -11.79
CA PRO A 114 1.64 -18.22 -12.60
C PRO A 114 1.26 -19.69 -12.67
N ALA A 115 0.03 -20.03 -12.29
CA ALA A 115 -0.52 -21.38 -12.47
C ALA A 115 -0.97 -21.64 -13.92
N GLY A 116 -1.18 -20.58 -14.69
CA GLY A 116 -1.63 -20.61 -16.08
C GLY A 116 -0.65 -19.91 -17.04
N SER A 117 -1.16 -19.46 -18.18
CA SER A 117 -0.35 -18.71 -19.14
C SER A 117 0.03 -17.32 -18.60
N PHE A 118 1.15 -16.78 -19.08
CA PHE A 118 1.59 -15.41 -18.77
C PHE A 118 0.48 -14.38 -19.09
N ALA A 119 -0.20 -14.52 -20.22
CA ALA A 119 -1.28 -13.62 -20.62
C ALA A 119 -2.46 -13.63 -19.64
N GLN A 120 -2.86 -14.81 -19.14
CA GLN A 120 -3.92 -14.93 -18.12
C GLN A 120 -3.53 -14.22 -16.83
N SER A 121 -2.31 -14.46 -16.35
CA SER A 121 -1.82 -13.81 -15.12
C SER A 121 -1.74 -12.31 -15.28
N TRP A 122 -1.24 -11.84 -16.42
CA TRP A 122 -1.11 -10.40 -16.68
C TRP A 122 -2.49 -9.70 -16.72
N VAL A 123 -3.48 -10.29 -17.42
CA VAL A 123 -4.84 -9.74 -17.45
C VAL A 123 -5.47 -9.71 -16.07
N LEU A 124 -5.28 -10.78 -15.28
CA LEU A 124 -5.79 -10.85 -13.92
C LEU A 124 -5.17 -9.76 -13.03
N GLU A 125 -3.86 -9.59 -13.07
CA GLU A 125 -3.14 -8.55 -12.32
C GLU A 125 -3.61 -7.14 -12.69
N VAL A 126 -3.84 -6.86 -13.98
CA VAL A 126 -4.40 -5.58 -14.42
C VAL A 126 -5.78 -5.35 -13.82
N ILE A 127 -6.69 -6.34 -13.88
CA ILE A 127 -8.04 -6.20 -13.33
C ILE A 127 -8.01 -6.00 -11.82
N LEU A 128 -7.21 -6.80 -11.11
CA LEU A 128 -7.09 -6.69 -9.65
C LEU A 128 -6.49 -5.34 -9.23
N THR A 129 -5.47 -4.87 -9.93
CA THR A 129 -4.84 -3.57 -9.66
C THR A 129 -5.80 -2.42 -9.95
N LEU A 130 -6.57 -2.48 -11.04
CA LEU A 130 -7.62 -1.50 -11.33
C LEU A 130 -8.68 -1.46 -10.22
N GLY A 131 -9.16 -2.62 -9.79
CA GLY A 131 -10.13 -2.73 -8.68
C GLY A 131 -9.57 -2.16 -7.38
N LEU A 132 -8.34 -2.52 -7.03
CA LEU A 132 -7.64 -1.99 -5.86
C LEU A 132 -7.51 -0.46 -5.92
N MET A 133 -7.05 0.09 -7.03
CA MET A 133 -6.89 1.54 -7.20
C MET A 133 -8.22 2.27 -7.19
N PHE A 134 -9.27 1.67 -7.78
CA PHE A 134 -10.62 2.24 -7.68
C PHE A 134 -11.09 2.38 -6.23
N VAL A 135 -10.93 1.33 -5.41
CA VAL A 135 -11.27 1.36 -3.99
C VAL A 135 -10.43 2.41 -3.25
N ILE A 136 -9.10 2.37 -3.40
CA ILE A 136 -8.19 3.29 -2.73
C ILE A 136 -8.54 4.75 -3.06
N LEU A 137 -8.70 5.08 -4.34
CA LEU A 137 -9.04 6.42 -4.77
C LEU A 137 -10.43 6.87 -4.29
N SER A 138 -11.36 5.94 -4.17
CA SER A 138 -12.73 6.24 -3.69
C SER A 138 -12.76 6.49 -2.19
N VAL A 139 -12.06 5.67 -1.38
CA VAL A 139 -12.05 5.81 0.08
C VAL A 139 -11.11 6.90 0.57
N SER A 140 -10.05 7.23 -0.19
CA SER A 140 -9.11 8.28 0.19
C SER A 140 -9.61 9.70 -0.09
N THR A 141 -10.81 9.87 -0.63
CA THR A 141 -11.33 11.18 -1.06
C THR A 141 -12.72 11.50 -0.53
N GLY A 142 -12.88 12.71 -0.02
CA GLY A 142 -14.16 13.38 0.23
C GLY A 142 -15.04 12.75 1.30
N ALA A 143 -16.37 12.80 1.07
CA ALA A 143 -17.38 12.31 2.01
C ALA A 143 -17.38 10.80 2.20
N SER A 144 -16.84 10.03 1.23
CA SER A 144 -16.75 8.56 1.32
C SER A 144 -15.76 8.12 2.37
N ALA A 145 -14.62 8.79 2.48
CA ALA A 145 -13.64 8.53 3.52
C ALA A 145 -14.23 8.67 4.93
N ARG A 146 -15.14 9.63 5.12
CA ARG A 146 -15.86 9.83 6.40
C ARG A 146 -16.89 8.75 6.72
N ARG A 147 -17.40 8.03 5.72
CA ARG A 147 -18.43 6.99 5.93
C ARG A 147 -17.83 5.61 6.21
N VAL A 148 -16.67 5.30 5.65
CA VAL A 148 -16.07 3.96 5.73
C VAL A 148 -15.22 3.78 6.99
N LEU A 149 -14.71 4.88 7.59
CA LEU A 149 -13.84 4.84 8.76
C LEU A 149 -14.37 5.63 9.98
N PRO A 150 -15.68 5.60 10.30
CA PRO A 150 -16.21 6.36 11.44
C PRO A 150 -15.73 5.86 12.81
N LEU A 151 -15.16 4.65 12.88
CA LEU A 151 -14.76 3.99 14.12
C LEU A 151 -13.24 4.02 14.41
N ALA A 152 -12.41 4.43 13.45
CA ALA A 152 -10.95 4.31 13.58
C ALA A 152 -10.18 5.63 13.47
N TRP A 153 -10.84 6.78 13.19
CA TRP A 153 -10.11 8.00 12.87
C TRP A 153 -10.65 9.26 13.57
N PRO A 154 -9.83 10.00 14.33
CA PRO A 154 -10.22 11.29 14.91
C PRO A 154 -10.50 12.31 13.78
N SER A 155 -11.65 12.99 13.86
CA SER A 155 -12.14 13.93 12.85
C SER A 155 -11.21 15.12 12.53
N ALA A 156 -10.20 15.36 13.34
CA ALA A 156 -9.25 16.48 13.17
C ALA A 156 -8.24 16.29 12.02
N VAL A 157 -8.07 15.07 11.51
CA VAL A 157 -7.02 14.73 10.54
C VAL A 157 -7.43 15.01 9.10
N TRP A 158 -8.72 14.95 8.79
CA TRP A 158 -9.25 15.12 7.44
C TRP A 158 -9.12 16.53 6.86
N TRP A 159 -8.96 17.55 7.69
CA TRP A 159 -8.82 18.93 7.26
C TRP A 159 -7.45 19.28 6.70
N ARG A 160 -6.47 18.39 6.80
CA ARG A 160 -5.08 18.67 6.40
C ARG A 160 -4.74 18.34 4.95
N TRP A 161 -5.57 17.58 4.27
CA TRP A 161 -5.44 17.32 2.84
C TRP A 161 -6.12 18.40 2.01
N LYS A 162 -5.69 19.64 2.17
CA LYS A 162 -5.96 20.65 1.15
C LYS A 162 -5.07 20.33 -0.06
N PRO A 163 -5.66 20.19 -1.28
CA PRO A 163 -4.84 20.02 -2.47
C PRO A 163 -3.91 21.21 -2.61
N CYS A 164 -2.61 20.95 -2.79
CA CYS A 164 -1.60 21.95 -3.12
C CYS A 164 -1.74 22.47 -4.56
N LEU A 165 -2.96 22.57 -5.09
CA LEU A 165 -3.24 23.17 -6.38
C LEU A 165 -4.13 24.40 -6.14
N PRO A 166 -3.75 25.58 -6.66
CA PRO A 166 -4.65 26.72 -6.68
C PRO A 166 -5.86 26.35 -7.55
N VAL A 167 -7.02 26.23 -6.95
CA VAL A 167 -8.29 26.18 -7.67
C VAL A 167 -8.40 27.53 -8.37
N ARG A 168 -8.14 27.58 -9.67
CA ARG A 168 -8.55 28.72 -10.49
C ARG A 168 -10.07 28.81 -10.37
N SER A 169 -10.51 29.83 -9.69
CA SER A 169 -11.90 30.25 -9.70
C SER A 169 -12.29 30.52 -11.16
N VAL A 170 -13.07 29.61 -11.74
CA VAL A 170 -13.79 29.92 -12.98
C VAL A 170 -14.89 30.87 -12.57
N ALA A 171 -14.64 32.15 -12.75
CA ALA A 171 -15.66 33.17 -12.63
C ALA A 171 -16.74 32.86 -13.66
N ARG A 172 -17.94 32.57 -13.15
CA ARG A 172 -19.15 32.54 -13.98
C ARG A 172 -19.44 33.96 -14.46
N ARG A 173 -19.42 34.18 -15.73
CA ARG A 173 -20.11 35.26 -16.38
C ARG A 173 -21.45 34.71 -16.89
#